data_0082b82c0140ed98d7d135e44f178329
#
_entry.id   0082b82c0140ed98d7d135e44f178329
#
_cell.length_a   1.000
_cell.length_b   1.000
_cell.length_c   1.000
_cell.angle_alpha   90.00
_cell.angle_beta   90.00
_cell.angle_gamma   90.00
#
_symmetry.space_group_name_H-M   'P 1'
#
loop_
_entity.id
_entity.type
_entity.pdbx_description
1 polymer ?
#
loop_
_entity_poly.entity_id
_entity_poly.type
_entity_poly.pdbx_seq_one_letter_code
_entity_poly.pdbx_strand_id
1 'polypeptide(L)'
;MSAILELRGASRRFGGLLALDNVSLSLNEGEIVGLIGPNGAGKTTLVNVVTGVTPASHGQVLFNGQPIERLSPDRIARLGIACTSQIVQPFPRMTAIENVMAGALFAGGSRSPAEARAAAHEHLEFTWLADSADRPASALTLAGRKRLELARSLAMKPKLLMLDEVNAGLNSVEIEDALELIRTIAARGITILLIEHLMKVVLNACGRVAVLHQGQLIADDAPAEVVHDPKVIEAYLGSKFAARHTRGVL
;
A
#
# COMPACT_ATOMS: atom_id res chain seq x y z
N MET A 1 -8.20 -5.62 19.35
CA MET A 1 -6.96 -5.15 18.71
C MET A 1 -7.09 -3.64 18.57
N SER A 2 -6.01 -2.86 18.75
CA SER A 2 -6.07 -1.41 18.61
C SER A 2 -5.88 -1.03 17.14
N ALA A 3 -6.64 -0.04 16.65
CA ALA A 3 -6.46 0.47 15.31
C ALA A 3 -5.14 1.26 15.22
N ILE A 4 -4.28 0.89 14.26
CA ILE A 4 -3.04 1.60 13.97
C ILE A 4 -3.29 2.81 13.06
N LEU A 5 -4.24 2.70 12.12
CA LEU A 5 -4.68 3.78 11.24
C LEU A 5 -6.19 3.91 11.32
N GLU A 6 -6.69 5.14 11.43
CA GLU A 6 -8.12 5.43 11.36
C GLU A 6 -8.36 6.65 10.47
N LEU A 7 -9.21 6.49 9.48
CA LEU A 7 -9.84 7.58 8.75
C LEU A 7 -11.25 7.77 9.32
N ARG A 8 -11.59 8.97 9.74
CA ARG A 8 -12.91 9.33 10.30
C ARG A 8 -13.55 10.40 9.44
N GLY A 9 -14.44 9.99 8.54
CA GLY A 9 -15.14 10.89 7.62
C GLY A 9 -14.20 11.67 6.70
N ALA A 10 -13.07 11.06 6.30
CA ALA A 10 -12.06 11.73 5.50
C ALA A 10 -12.61 12.05 4.11
N SER A 11 -12.52 13.32 3.72
CA SER A 11 -12.95 13.80 2.40
C SER A 11 -11.84 14.60 1.73
N ARG A 12 -11.74 14.48 0.40
CA ARG A 12 -10.81 15.28 -0.40
C ARG A 12 -11.47 15.79 -1.66
N ARG A 13 -11.41 17.12 -1.84
CA ARG A 13 -11.94 17.83 -3.00
C ARG A 13 -10.82 18.46 -3.82
N PHE A 14 -10.89 18.34 -5.14
CA PHE A 14 -10.04 19.01 -6.10
C PHE A 14 -10.91 19.90 -7.01
N GLY A 15 -10.96 21.19 -6.75
CA GLY A 15 -11.90 22.07 -7.45
C GLY A 15 -13.35 21.58 -7.30
N GLY A 16 -14.00 21.24 -8.40
CA GLY A 16 -15.37 20.71 -8.42
C GLY A 16 -15.48 19.20 -8.14
N LEU A 17 -14.35 18.45 -8.21
CA LEU A 17 -14.34 17.00 -8.05
C LEU A 17 -14.18 16.61 -6.58
N LEU A 18 -15.10 15.83 -6.05
CA LEU A 18 -14.98 15.18 -4.74
C LEU A 18 -14.36 13.79 -4.94
N ALA A 19 -13.06 13.70 -4.70
CA ALA A 19 -12.29 12.48 -4.95
C ALA A 19 -12.34 11.47 -3.79
N LEU A 20 -12.57 11.96 -2.55
CA LEU A 20 -12.97 11.16 -1.39
C LEU A 20 -14.15 11.85 -0.73
N ASP A 21 -15.14 11.06 -0.37
CA ASP A 21 -16.40 11.52 0.21
C ASP A 21 -16.72 10.75 1.48
N ASN A 22 -16.48 11.36 2.63
CA ASN A 22 -16.81 10.85 3.97
C ASN A 22 -16.32 9.42 4.23
N VAL A 23 -15.08 9.11 3.82
CA VAL A 23 -14.48 7.78 3.96
C VAL A 23 -14.10 7.55 5.43
N SER A 24 -14.66 6.47 6.02
CA SER A 24 -14.26 5.98 7.33
C SER A 24 -13.73 4.56 7.18
N LEU A 25 -12.46 4.35 7.53
CA LEU A 25 -11.74 3.09 7.41
C LEU A 25 -10.77 2.97 8.58
N SER A 26 -10.68 1.79 9.18
CA SER A 26 -9.68 1.50 10.21
C SER A 26 -8.84 0.30 9.82
N LEU A 27 -7.55 0.32 10.16
CA LEU A 27 -6.64 -0.83 10.06
C LEU A 27 -6.16 -1.18 11.47
N ASN A 28 -6.21 -2.46 11.82
CA ASN A 28 -5.66 -2.95 13.09
C ASN A 28 -4.19 -3.34 12.92
N GLU A 29 -3.45 -3.36 14.04
CA GLU A 29 -2.04 -3.79 14.02
C GLU A 29 -1.91 -5.24 13.50
N GLY A 30 -0.97 -5.46 12.58
CA GLY A 30 -0.66 -6.75 11.99
C GLY A 30 -1.64 -7.26 10.93
N GLU A 31 -2.70 -6.50 10.59
CA GLU A 31 -3.60 -6.86 9.49
C GLU A 31 -2.94 -6.70 8.11
N ILE A 32 -3.39 -7.54 7.16
CA ILE A 32 -3.27 -7.29 5.72
C ILE A 32 -4.66 -6.93 5.20
N VAL A 33 -4.87 -5.67 4.88
CA VAL A 33 -6.13 -5.17 4.32
C VAL A 33 -5.95 -4.85 2.85
N GLY A 34 -6.82 -5.39 2.00
CA GLY A 34 -6.89 -5.04 0.59
C GLY A 34 -7.70 -3.76 0.39
N LEU A 35 -7.20 -2.83 -0.41
CA LEU A 35 -7.96 -1.68 -0.88
C LEU A 35 -8.18 -1.81 -2.38
N ILE A 36 -9.41 -2.09 -2.79
CA ILE A 36 -9.77 -2.29 -4.18
C ILE A 36 -10.80 -1.28 -4.66
N GLY A 37 -11.07 -1.27 -5.95
CA GLY A 37 -12.05 -0.42 -6.59
C GLY A 37 -11.68 -0.13 -8.04
N PRO A 38 -12.63 0.27 -8.90
CA PRO A 38 -12.35 0.61 -10.29
C PRO A 38 -11.39 1.81 -10.41
N ASN A 39 -10.91 2.06 -11.63
CA ASN A 39 -10.09 3.24 -11.90
C ASN A 39 -10.88 4.50 -11.60
N GLY A 40 -10.23 5.47 -10.95
CA GLY A 40 -10.88 6.71 -10.51
C GLY A 40 -11.72 6.57 -9.21
N ALA A 41 -11.74 5.42 -8.56
CA ALA A 41 -12.49 5.21 -7.32
C ALA A 41 -12.01 6.05 -6.11
N GLY A 42 -10.79 6.60 -6.17
CA GLY A 42 -10.22 7.40 -5.08
C GLY A 42 -9.08 6.73 -4.32
N LYS A 43 -8.64 5.52 -4.70
CA LYS A 43 -7.59 4.76 -3.99
C LYS A 43 -6.29 5.55 -3.82
N THR A 44 -5.73 6.07 -4.92
CA THR A 44 -4.51 6.89 -4.89
C THR A 44 -4.70 8.18 -4.08
N THR A 45 -5.90 8.77 -4.11
CA THR A 45 -6.22 9.93 -3.28
C THR A 45 -6.22 9.57 -1.80
N LEU A 46 -6.74 8.40 -1.41
CA LEU A 46 -6.71 7.91 -0.04
C LEU A 46 -5.26 7.71 0.42
N VAL A 47 -4.42 7.04 -0.39
CA VAL A 47 -2.98 6.88 -0.12
C VAL A 47 -2.32 8.24 0.10
N ASN A 48 -2.57 9.19 -0.80
CA ASN A 48 -1.98 10.54 -0.72
C ASN A 48 -2.46 11.32 0.52
N VAL A 49 -3.69 11.09 0.96
CA VAL A 49 -4.21 11.70 2.20
C VAL A 49 -3.52 11.10 3.43
N VAL A 50 -3.35 9.78 3.49
CA VAL A 50 -2.68 9.10 4.60
C VAL A 50 -1.20 9.43 4.66
N THR A 51 -0.52 9.54 3.51
CA THR A 51 0.91 9.86 3.45
C THR A 51 1.22 11.36 3.53
N GLY A 52 0.19 12.21 3.61
CA GLY A 52 0.35 13.68 3.72
C GLY A 52 0.79 14.38 2.43
N VAL A 53 0.87 13.67 1.31
CA VAL A 53 1.13 14.27 -0.01
C VAL A 53 0.03 15.24 -0.39
N THR A 54 -1.20 14.93 0.02
CA THR A 54 -2.37 15.77 -0.20
C THR A 54 -3.18 15.83 1.10
N PRO A 55 -3.39 17.00 1.72
CA PRO A 55 -4.15 17.10 2.96
C PRO A 55 -5.62 16.75 2.74
N ALA A 56 -6.28 16.16 3.73
CA ALA A 56 -7.72 16.00 3.74
C ALA A 56 -8.41 17.38 3.70
N SER A 57 -9.53 17.49 2.99
CA SER A 57 -10.37 18.70 3.01
C SER A 57 -11.26 18.75 4.26
N HIS A 58 -11.75 17.58 4.72
CA HIS A 58 -12.56 17.39 5.91
C HIS A 58 -12.26 16.03 6.53
N GLY A 59 -12.71 15.83 7.78
CA GLY A 59 -12.51 14.61 8.54
C GLY A 59 -11.15 14.57 9.23
N GLN A 60 -10.81 13.40 9.75
CA GLN A 60 -9.56 13.17 10.50
C GLN A 60 -8.84 11.93 9.98
N VAL A 61 -7.51 11.96 10.07
CA VAL A 61 -6.65 10.80 9.86
C VAL A 61 -5.80 10.62 11.11
N LEU A 62 -5.95 9.49 11.78
CA LEU A 62 -5.25 9.18 13.02
C LEU A 62 -4.29 8.02 12.78
N PHE A 63 -3.06 8.15 13.24
CA PHE A 63 -2.08 7.07 13.28
C PHE A 63 -1.62 6.85 14.71
N ASN A 64 -1.79 5.62 15.22
CA ASN A 64 -1.62 5.31 16.64
C ASN A 64 -2.40 6.29 17.56
N GLY A 65 -3.62 6.64 17.18
CA GLY A 65 -4.48 7.58 17.91
C GLY A 65 -4.08 9.06 17.80
N GLN A 66 -3.00 9.40 17.11
CA GLN A 66 -2.52 10.77 16.92
C GLN A 66 -2.96 11.32 15.56
N PRO A 67 -3.49 12.55 15.48
CA PRO A 67 -3.89 13.17 14.22
C PRO A 67 -2.66 13.47 13.34
N ILE A 68 -2.72 13.06 12.07
CA ILE A 68 -1.63 13.20 11.10
C ILE A 68 -2.02 14.01 9.86
N GLU A 69 -3.27 14.38 9.68
CA GLU A 69 -3.80 15.01 8.45
C GLU A 69 -3.18 16.36 8.10
N ARG A 70 -2.43 16.97 9.04
CA ARG A 70 -1.72 18.23 8.85
C ARG A 70 -0.20 18.10 8.88
N LEU A 71 0.30 16.88 9.00
CA LEU A 71 1.74 16.64 9.01
C LEU A 71 2.28 16.56 7.58
N SER A 72 3.53 16.97 7.41
CA SER A 72 4.25 16.79 6.15
C SER A 72 4.62 15.32 5.92
N PRO A 73 4.79 14.89 4.64
CA PRO A 73 5.11 13.49 4.32
C PRO A 73 6.35 12.95 5.05
N ASP A 74 7.38 13.78 5.23
CA ASP A 74 8.59 13.42 5.95
C ASP A 74 8.33 13.12 7.43
N ARG A 75 7.43 13.87 8.09
CA ARG A 75 7.03 13.62 9.47
C ARG A 75 6.21 12.34 9.58
N ILE A 76 5.27 12.12 8.65
CA ILE A 76 4.45 10.92 8.62
C ILE A 76 5.33 9.68 8.40
N ALA A 77 6.31 9.74 7.50
CA ALA A 77 7.25 8.66 7.27
C ALA A 77 8.05 8.31 8.54
N ARG A 78 8.50 9.32 9.30
CA ARG A 78 9.21 9.11 10.58
C ARG A 78 8.34 8.58 11.71
N LEU A 79 7.02 8.72 11.63
CA LEU A 79 6.09 8.07 12.55
C LEU A 79 5.95 6.56 12.29
N GLY A 80 6.38 6.09 11.10
CA GLY A 80 6.36 4.69 10.72
C GLY A 80 5.33 4.35 9.65
N ILE A 81 4.93 5.28 8.78
CA ILE A 81 4.16 5.00 7.57
C ILE A 81 5.10 5.04 6.38
N ALA A 82 5.22 3.91 5.65
CA ALA A 82 5.92 3.85 4.38
C ALA A 82 4.96 3.45 3.27
N CYS A 83 5.27 3.90 2.04
CA CYS A 83 4.47 3.59 0.86
C CYS A 83 5.40 3.26 -0.31
N THR A 84 5.05 2.23 -1.09
CA THR A 84 5.62 2.02 -2.42
C THR A 84 4.84 2.85 -3.44
N SER A 85 5.48 3.19 -4.54
CA SER A 85 4.85 3.98 -5.60
C SER A 85 4.31 3.05 -6.69
N GLN A 86 3.16 3.39 -7.26
CA GLN A 86 2.61 2.70 -8.43
C GLN A 86 3.64 2.63 -9.59
N ILE A 87 4.36 3.71 -9.83
CA ILE A 87 5.50 3.74 -10.76
C ILE A 87 6.77 3.64 -9.95
N VAL A 88 7.46 2.51 -10.07
CA VAL A 88 8.72 2.25 -9.36
C VAL A 88 9.78 3.29 -9.74
N GLN A 89 10.20 4.09 -8.76
CA GLN A 89 11.16 5.18 -8.95
C GLN A 89 12.35 5.06 -7.98
N PRO A 90 13.24 4.07 -8.15
CA PRO A 90 14.49 4.07 -7.42
C PRO A 90 15.39 5.20 -7.93
N PHE A 91 16.38 5.60 -7.16
CA PHE A 91 17.44 6.48 -7.63
C PHE A 91 18.29 5.73 -8.67
N PRO A 92 18.14 6.02 -9.98
CA PRO A 92 18.58 5.12 -11.04
C PRO A 92 20.11 5.01 -11.16
N ARG A 93 20.84 6.07 -10.72
CA ARG A 93 22.31 6.12 -10.74
C ARG A 93 22.95 5.56 -9.47
N MET A 94 22.19 5.42 -8.40
CA MET A 94 22.64 4.81 -7.16
C MET A 94 22.57 3.28 -7.27
N THR A 95 23.46 2.59 -6.60
CA THR A 95 23.42 1.14 -6.46
C THR A 95 22.18 0.70 -5.65
N ALA A 96 21.84 -0.59 -5.70
CA ALA A 96 20.72 -1.11 -4.91
C ALA A 96 20.95 -0.86 -3.41
N ILE A 97 22.15 -1.08 -2.90
CA ILE A 97 22.46 -0.85 -1.49
C ILE A 97 22.36 0.64 -1.12
N GLU A 98 22.82 1.56 -1.95
CA GLU A 98 22.71 3.00 -1.69
C GLU A 98 21.25 3.48 -1.67
N ASN A 99 20.39 2.91 -2.54
CA ASN A 99 18.96 3.16 -2.50
C ASN A 99 18.33 2.77 -1.17
N VAL A 100 18.69 1.60 -0.62
CA VAL A 100 18.16 1.11 0.66
C VAL A 100 18.75 1.89 1.84
N MET A 101 20.06 2.23 1.78
CA MET A 101 20.70 3.10 2.77
C MET A 101 20.00 4.44 2.91
N ALA A 102 19.49 5.02 1.81
CA ALA A 102 18.74 6.27 1.86
C ALA A 102 17.49 6.13 2.75
N GLY A 103 16.75 5.02 2.67
CA GLY A 103 15.62 4.72 3.55
C GLY A 103 16.04 4.59 5.02
N ALA A 104 17.10 3.84 5.28
CA ALA A 104 17.64 3.62 6.62
C ALA A 104 18.09 4.92 7.30
N LEU A 105 18.74 5.83 6.56
CA LEU A 105 19.20 7.13 7.05
C LEU A 105 18.03 8.11 7.26
N PHE A 106 17.04 8.11 6.34
CA PHE A 106 15.96 9.09 6.36
C PHE A 106 14.96 8.86 7.51
N ALA A 107 14.48 7.63 7.68
CA ALA A 107 13.46 7.29 8.67
C ALA A 107 13.80 6.05 9.51
N GLY A 108 14.75 5.21 9.07
CA GLY A 108 15.11 3.95 9.73
C GLY A 108 15.92 4.11 11.03
N GLY A 109 16.33 5.35 11.36
CA GLY A 109 17.04 5.65 12.60
C GLY A 109 18.54 5.32 12.59
N SER A 110 19.13 4.97 11.43
CA SER A 110 20.59 4.81 11.28
C SER A 110 21.29 6.13 11.49
N ARG A 111 22.32 6.14 12.36
CA ARG A 111 23.06 7.34 12.76
C ARG A 111 24.36 7.54 12.00
N SER A 112 24.78 6.51 11.24
CA SER A 112 26.00 6.55 10.43
C SER A 112 25.81 5.83 9.11
N PRO A 113 26.63 6.14 8.08
CA PRO A 113 26.65 5.38 6.83
C PRO A 113 26.96 3.89 7.02
N ALA A 114 27.78 3.54 8.01
CA ALA A 114 28.10 2.14 8.31
C ALA A 114 26.88 1.38 8.84
N GLU A 115 26.14 1.96 9.78
CA GLU A 115 24.87 1.39 10.28
C GLU A 115 23.83 1.27 9.17
N ALA A 116 23.69 2.31 8.34
CA ALA A 116 22.75 2.29 7.21
C ALA A 116 23.12 1.21 6.18
N ARG A 117 24.42 0.99 5.92
CA ARG A 117 24.89 -0.05 5.02
C ARG A 117 24.60 -1.45 5.56
N ALA A 118 24.81 -1.67 6.86
CA ALA A 118 24.49 -2.94 7.51
C ALA A 118 22.98 -3.24 7.44
N ALA A 119 22.12 -2.27 7.78
CA ALA A 119 20.68 -2.39 7.65
C ALA A 119 20.26 -2.64 6.19
N ALA A 120 20.91 -1.95 5.23
CA ALA A 120 20.61 -2.13 3.82
C ALA A 120 20.93 -3.54 3.31
N HIS A 121 22.03 -4.13 3.74
CA HIS A 121 22.37 -5.52 3.41
C HIS A 121 21.29 -6.50 3.92
N GLU A 122 20.86 -6.36 5.17
CA GLU A 122 19.81 -7.19 5.75
C GLU A 122 18.52 -7.13 4.92
N HIS A 123 18.09 -5.92 4.53
CA HIS A 123 16.86 -5.75 3.73
C HIS A 123 17.01 -6.23 2.28
N LEU A 124 18.20 -6.09 1.67
CA LEU A 124 18.46 -6.65 0.34
C LEU A 124 18.47 -8.18 0.36
N GLU A 125 19.05 -8.79 1.39
CA GLU A 125 18.99 -10.24 1.59
C GLU A 125 17.54 -10.70 1.76
N PHE A 126 16.80 -10.04 2.62
CA PHE A 126 15.37 -10.33 2.85
C PHE A 126 14.52 -10.26 1.58
N THR A 127 14.81 -9.32 0.68
CA THR A 127 14.08 -9.14 -0.59
C THR A 127 14.73 -9.85 -1.78
N TRP A 128 15.68 -10.76 -1.53
CA TRP A 128 16.39 -11.57 -2.53
C TRP A 128 17.14 -10.73 -3.58
N LEU A 129 17.75 -9.64 -3.13
CA LEU A 129 18.56 -8.74 -3.96
C LEU A 129 20.03 -8.65 -3.52
N ALA A 130 20.48 -9.52 -2.60
CA ALA A 130 21.84 -9.49 -2.07
C ALA A 130 22.91 -9.51 -3.17
N ASP A 131 22.79 -10.39 -4.17
CA ASP A 131 23.72 -10.51 -5.29
C ASP A 131 23.71 -9.29 -6.24
N SER A 132 22.76 -8.40 -6.07
CA SER A 132 22.62 -7.18 -6.88
C SER A 132 22.93 -5.90 -6.08
N ALA A 133 23.46 -6.03 -4.85
CA ALA A 133 23.67 -4.91 -3.94
C ALA A 133 24.46 -3.75 -4.56
N ASP A 134 25.54 -4.06 -5.28
CA ASP A 134 26.43 -3.07 -5.89
C ASP A 134 26.06 -2.72 -7.35
N ARG A 135 24.96 -3.27 -7.88
CA ARG A 135 24.47 -2.94 -9.23
C ARG A 135 23.67 -1.64 -9.21
N PRO A 136 23.82 -0.77 -10.22
CA PRO A 136 22.95 0.39 -10.39
C PRO A 136 21.48 -0.03 -10.47
N ALA A 137 20.59 0.71 -9.80
CA ALA A 137 19.16 0.41 -9.80
C ALA A 137 18.55 0.40 -11.23
N SER A 138 19.09 1.20 -12.14
CA SER A 138 18.70 1.21 -13.57
C SER A 138 18.98 -0.12 -14.29
N ALA A 139 19.93 -0.93 -13.82
CA ALA A 139 20.31 -2.22 -14.41
C ALA A 139 19.45 -3.40 -13.89
N LEU A 140 18.55 -3.15 -12.93
CA LEU A 140 17.64 -4.16 -12.40
C LEU A 140 16.43 -4.37 -13.34
N THR A 141 15.90 -5.59 -13.37
CA THR A 141 14.61 -5.91 -14.00
C THR A 141 13.46 -5.17 -13.31
N LEU A 142 12.27 -5.20 -13.87
CA LEU A 142 11.09 -4.63 -13.23
C LEU A 142 10.84 -5.26 -11.85
N ALA A 143 10.85 -6.60 -11.76
CA ALA A 143 10.72 -7.32 -10.49
C ALA A 143 11.82 -6.93 -9.49
N GLY A 144 13.07 -6.85 -9.96
CA GLY A 144 14.20 -6.40 -9.13
C GLY A 144 14.01 -4.98 -8.59
N ARG A 145 13.52 -4.05 -9.42
CA ARG A 145 13.23 -2.68 -8.98
C ARG A 145 12.09 -2.61 -7.95
N LYS A 146 11.06 -3.43 -8.11
CA LYS A 146 9.95 -3.53 -7.13
C LYS A 146 10.44 -4.09 -5.79
N ARG A 147 11.27 -5.14 -5.82
CA ARG A 147 11.92 -5.68 -4.62
C ARG A 147 12.84 -4.64 -3.96
N LEU A 148 13.57 -3.84 -4.75
CA LEU A 148 14.41 -2.75 -4.24
C LEU A 148 13.58 -1.66 -3.55
N GLU A 149 12.44 -1.27 -4.11
CA GLU A 149 11.55 -0.29 -3.49
C GLU A 149 10.98 -0.82 -2.17
N LEU A 150 10.63 -2.10 -2.14
CA LEU A 150 10.20 -2.78 -0.93
C LEU A 150 11.30 -2.80 0.14
N ALA A 151 12.55 -3.16 -0.23
CA ALA A 151 13.71 -3.14 0.66
C ALA A 151 13.96 -1.73 1.23
N ARG A 152 13.88 -0.69 0.37
CA ARG A 152 14.00 0.71 0.79
C ARG A 152 12.91 1.12 1.77
N SER A 153 11.67 0.70 1.53
CA SER A 153 10.54 0.99 2.41
C SER A 153 10.68 0.27 3.76
N LEU A 154 11.13 -0.97 3.77
CA LEU A 154 11.39 -1.74 4.99
C LEU A 154 12.54 -1.16 5.81
N ALA A 155 13.57 -0.63 5.16
CA ALA A 155 14.69 0.04 5.83
C ALA A 155 14.26 1.30 6.59
N MET A 156 13.10 1.87 6.30
CA MET A 156 12.48 2.95 7.08
C MET A 156 11.84 2.47 8.39
N LYS A 157 11.84 1.15 8.66
CA LYS A 157 11.21 0.50 9.83
C LYS A 157 9.73 0.84 9.99
N PRO A 158 8.91 0.61 8.98
CA PRO A 158 7.50 0.98 9.03
C PRO A 158 6.72 0.13 10.03
N LYS A 159 5.69 0.73 10.64
CA LYS A 159 4.62 0.04 11.35
C LYS A 159 3.43 -0.23 10.42
N LEU A 160 3.22 0.67 9.45
CA LEU A 160 2.25 0.55 8.37
C LEU A 160 2.97 0.68 7.03
N LEU A 161 2.83 -0.34 6.20
CA LEU A 161 3.36 -0.38 4.84
C LEU A 161 2.20 -0.37 3.84
N MET A 162 2.15 0.66 3.01
CA MET A 162 1.16 0.77 1.94
C MET A 162 1.81 0.33 0.62
N LEU A 163 1.25 -0.70 0.00
CA LEU A 163 1.77 -1.32 -1.22
C LEU A 163 0.83 -0.99 -2.39
N ASP A 164 1.25 -0.06 -3.25
CA ASP A 164 0.42 0.41 -4.37
C ASP A 164 0.82 -0.31 -5.67
N GLU A 165 -0.05 -1.22 -6.13
CA GLU A 165 0.05 -2.01 -7.36
C GLU A 165 1.43 -2.70 -7.55
N VAL A 166 1.95 -3.28 -6.46
CA VAL A 166 3.29 -3.89 -6.45
C VAL A 166 3.41 -5.09 -7.39
N ASN A 167 2.29 -5.69 -7.78
CA ASN A 167 2.25 -6.85 -8.68
C ASN A 167 2.03 -6.49 -10.16
N ALA A 168 1.80 -5.22 -10.49
CA ALA A 168 1.56 -4.79 -11.87
C ALA A 168 2.79 -5.08 -12.77
N GLY A 169 2.55 -5.76 -13.90
CA GLY A 169 3.59 -6.08 -14.88
C GLY A 169 4.51 -7.26 -14.51
N LEU A 170 4.22 -7.97 -13.41
CA LEU A 170 4.90 -9.20 -13.02
C LEU A 170 4.26 -10.42 -13.67
N ASN A 171 5.05 -11.46 -13.95
CA ASN A 171 4.53 -12.76 -14.36
C ASN A 171 4.00 -13.56 -13.15
N SER A 172 3.38 -14.73 -13.40
CA SER A 172 2.74 -15.51 -12.34
C SER A 172 3.71 -16.00 -11.25
N VAL A 173 4.96 -16.33 -11.59
CA VAL A 173 5.97 -16.76 -10.63
C VAL A 173 6.41 -15.58 -9.77
N GLU A 174 6.68 -14.44 -10.39
CA GLU A 174 7.06 -13.21 -9.68
C GLU A 174 5.93 -12.70 -8.75
N ILE A 175 4.66 -12.94 -9.11
CA ILE A 175 3.52 -12.63 -8.23
C ILE A 175 3.50 -13.54 -7.00
N GLU A 176 3.74 -14.85 -7.15
CA GLU A 176 3.81 -15.77 -6.00
C GLU A 176 4.98 -15.39 -5.07
N ASP A 177 6.15 -15.07 -5.63
CA ASP A 177 7.30 -14.54 -4.86
C ASP A 177 6.93 -13.27 -4.08
N ALA A 178 6.23 -12.32 -4.73
CA ALA A 178 5.80 -11.10 -4.07
C ALA A 178 4.79 -11.36 -2.95
N LEU A 179 3.86 -12.30 -3.15
CA LEU A 179 2.92 -12.73 -2.12
C LEU A 179 3.62 -13.37 -0.91
N GLU A 180 4.66 -14.18 -1.14
CA GLU A 180 5.47 -14.74 -0.07
C GLU A 180 6.17 -13.65 0.75
N LEU A 181 6.77 -12.66 0.09
CA LEU A 181 7.37 -11.50 0.75
C LEU A 181 6.34 -10.73 1.58
N ILE A 182 5.15 -10.43 1.03
CA ILE A 182 4.08 -9.72 1.73
C ILE A 182 3.67 -10.47 3.00
N ARG A 183 3.46 -11.79 2.92
CA ARG A 183 3.11 -12.63 4.09
C ARG A 183 4.23 -12.62 5.15
N THR A 184 5.48 -12.72 4.70
CA THR A 184 6.64 -12.71 5.61
C THR A 184 6.82 -11.35 6.30
N ILE A 185 6.53 -10.24 5.60
CA ILE A 185 6.53 -8.89 6.19
C ILE A 185 5.44 -8.77 7.25
N ALA A 186 4.22 -9.21 6.95
CA ALA A 186 3.12 -9.18 7.90
C ALA A 186 3.38 -10.07 9.14
N ALA A 187 4.01 -11.23 8.95
CA ALA A 187 4.42 -12.12 10.05
C ALA A 187 5.44 -11.48 11.00
N ARG A 188 6.15 -10.42 10.56
CA ARG A 188 7.02 -9.59 11.42
C ARG A 188 6.25 -8.51 12.20
N GLY A 189 4.92 -8.49 12.13
CA GLY A 189 4.04 -7.55 12.83
C GLY A 189 3.82 -6.23 12.11
N ILE A 190 4.24 -6.09 10.86
CA ILE A 190 4.00 -4.89 10.05
C ILE A 190 2.58 -4.95 9.47
N THR A 191 1.79 -3.92 9.72
CA THR A 191 0.46 -3.77 9.12
C THR A 191 0.59 -3.43 7.65
N ILE A 192 -0.22 -4.04 6.79
CA ILE A 192 -0.14 -3.82 5.35
C ILE A 192 -1.49 -3.33 4.80
N LEU A 193 -1.47 -2.22 4.07
CA LEU A 193 -2.55 -1.81 3.17
C LEU A 193 -2.12 -2.13 1.74
N LEU A 194 -2.74 -3.15 1.14
CA LEU A 194 -2.44 -3.63 -0.19
C LEU A 194 -3.43 -3.04 -1.19
N ILE A 195 -2.98 -2.10 -2.01
CA ILE A 195 -3.78 -1.49 -3.07
C ILE A 195 -3.57 -2.30 -4.35
N GLU A 196 -4.60 -2.99 -4.80
CA GLU A 196 -4.50 -3.90 -5.92
C GLU A 196 -5.78 -3.94 -6.77
N HIS A 197 -5.62 -4.36 -8.01
CA HIS A 197 -6.72 -4.64 -8.94
C HIS A 197 -6.78 -6.13 -9.34
N LEU A 198 -5.75 -6.91 -9.01
CA LEU A 198 -5.68 -8.35 -9.26
C LEU A 198 -6.39 -9.11 -8.14
N MET A 199 -7.64 -9.53 -8.38
CA MET A 199 -8.44 -10.23 -7.36
C MET A 199 -7.75 -11.48 -6.80
N LYS A 200 -7.00 -12.23 -7.64
CA LYS A 200 -6.22 -13.38 -7.18
C LYS A 200 -5.24 -13.01 -6.06
N VAL A 201 -4.57 -11.88 -6.17
CA VAL A 201 -3.63 -11.37 -5.15
C VAL A 201 -4.37 -11.02 -3.87
N VAL A 202 -5.46 -10.26 -3.99
CA VAL A 202 -6.28 -9.81 -2.85
C VAL A 202 -6.85 -11.00 -2.08
N LEU A 203 -7.45 -11.96 -2.78
CA LEU A 203 -8.04 -13.17 -2.17
C LEU A 203 -7.01 -14.05 -1.45
N ASN A 204 -5.75 -14.06 -1.92
CA ASN A 204 -4.70 -14.90 -1.34
C ASN A 204 -3.89 -14.23 -0.23
N ALA A 205 -3.85 -12.88 -0.19
CA ALA A 205 -3.02 -12.15 0.76
C ALA A 205 -3.82 -11.51 1.91
N CYS A 206 -5.05 -11.04 1.65
CA CYS A 206 -5.77 -10.18 2.57
C CYS A 206 -6.74 -10.96 3.46
N GLY A 207 -6.76 -10.62 4.75
CA GLY A 207 -7.80 -11.09 5.68
C GLY A 207 -9.10 -10.28 5.59
N ARG A 208 -9.02 -9.05 5.07
CA ARG A 208 -10.14 -8.11 4.92
C ARG A 208 -9.94 -7.24 3.68
N VAL A 209 -11.03 -6.83 3.06
CA VAL A 209 -11.02 -6.03 1.82
C VAL A 209 -11.97 -4.86 1.94
N ALA A 210 -11.44 -3.67 1.76
CA ALA A 210 -12.16 -2.42 1.65
C ALA A 210 -12.34 -2.05 0.17
N VAL A 211 -13.55 -1.69 -0.23
CA VAL A 211 -13.88 -1.34 -1.63
C VAL A 211 -14.25 0.12 -1.74
N LEU A 212 -13.48 0.86 -2.54
CA LEU A 212 -13.80 2.24 -2.91
C LEU A 212 -14.54 2.28 -4.26
N HIS A 213 -15.57 3.11 -4.32
CA HIS A 213 -16.25 3.46 -5.56
C HIS A 213 -16.69 4.93 -5.52
N GLN A 214 -16.30 5.70 -6.54
CA GLN A 214 -16.63 7.14 -6.64
C GLN A 214 -16.32 7.95 -5.37
N GLY A 215 -15.19 7.64 -4.72
CA GLY A 215 -14.73 8.31 -3.52
C GLY A 215 -15.37 7.82 -2.22
N GLN A 216 -16.29 6.87 -2.25
CA GLN A 216 -16.98 6.33 -1.08
C GLN A 216 -16.57 4.88 -0.80
N LEU A 217 -16.54 4.50 0.47
CA LEU A 217 -16.37 3.12 0.90
C LEU A 217 -17.72 2.40 0.76
N ILE A 218 -17.79 1.41 -0.15
CA ILE A 218 -19.03 0.69 -0.44
C ILE A 218 -19.10 -0.70 0.21
N ALA A 219 -17.95 -1.28 0.56
CA ALA A 219 -17.84 -2.54 1.29
C ALA A 219 -16.53 -2.56 2.11
N ASP A 220 -16.53 -3.28 3.24
CA ASP A 220 -15.37 -3.52 4.10
C ASP A 220 -15.61 -4.82 4.86
N ASP A 221 -15.18 -5.97 4.30
CA ASP A 221 -15.50 -7.30 4.81
C ASP A 221 -14.45 -8.34 4.41
N ALA A 222 -14.66 -9.60 4.79
CA ALA A 222 -13.85 -10.72 4.34
C ALA A 222 -13.83 -10.82 2.81
N PRO A 223 -12.70 -11.23 2.19
CA PRO A 223 -12.58 -11.31 0.74
C PRO A 223 -13.70 -12.12 0.06
N ALA A 224 -14.13 -13.23 0.68
CA ALA A 224 -15.21 -14.07 0.16
C ALA A 224 -16.56 -13.36 0.11
N GLU A 225 -16.87 -12.51 1.09
CA GLU A 225 -18.11 -11.73 1.15
C GLU A 225 -18.10 -10.61 0.12
N VAL A 226 -16.96 -9.91 0.01
CA VAL A 226 -16.80 -8.77 -0.91
C VAL A 226 -17.00 -9.15 -2.37
N VAL A 227 -16.52 -10.33 -2.80
CA VAL A 227 -16.67 -10.77 -4.21
C VAL A 227 -18.11 -11.10 -4.59
N HIS A 228 -18.96 -11.36 -3.60
CA HIS A 228 -20.38 -11.67 -3.80
C HIS A 228 -21.30 -10.47 -3.48
N ASP A 229 -20.76 -9.34 -2.99
CA ASP A 229 -21.56 -8.16 -2.69
C ASP A 229 -22.13 -7.55 -3.98
N PRO A 230 -23.45 -7.42 -4.13
CA PRO A 230 -24.09 -6.85 -5.31
C PRO A 230 -23.61 -5.41 -5.63
N LYS A 231 -23.30 -4.59 -4.63
CA LYS A 231 -22.77 -3.23 -4.82
C LYS A 231 -21.39 -3.26 -5.41
N VAL A 232 -20.54 -4.22 -5.00
CA VAL A 232 -19.20 -4.40 -5.53
C VAL A 232 -19.27 -4.90 -6.96
N ILE A 233 -20.11 -5.90 -7.24
CA ILE A 233 -20.34 -6.41 -8.59
C ILE A 233 -20.83 -5.28 -9.51
N GLU A 234 -21.78 -4.47 -9.08
CA GLU A 234 -22.29 -3.33 -9.85
C GLU A 234 -21.20 -2.28 -10.12
N ALA A 235 -20.35 -1.98 -9.13
CA ALA A 235 -19.26 -1.01 -9.27
C ALA A 235 -18.21 -1.41 -10.32
N TYR A 236 -17.97 -2.72 -10.50
CA TYR A 236 -16.98 -3.23 -11.47
C TYR A 236 -17.57 -3.54 -12.84
N LEU A 237 -18.79 -4.08 -12.90
CA LEU A 237 -19.40 -4.58 -14.15
C LEU A 237 -20.48 -3.64 -14.71
N GLY A 238 -20.90 -2.65 -13.92
CA GLY A 238 -21.97 -1.72 -14.25
C GLY A 238 -23.37 -2.27 -13.99
N SER A 239 -24.32 -1.36 -13.80
CA SER A 239 -25.71 -1.67 -13.40
C SER A 239 -26.46 -2.61 -14.37
N LYS A 240 -26.17 -2.53 -15.67
CA LYS A 240 -26.80 -3.41 -16.68
C LYS A 240 -26.38 -4.88 -16.54
N PHE A 241 -25.18 -5.15 -16.06
CA PHE A 241 -24.69 -6.50 -15.87
C PHE A 241 -25.16 -7.09 -14.53
N ALA A 242 -25.10 -6.31 -13.47
CA ALA A 242 -25.61 -6.69 -12.15
C ALA A 242 -27.09 -7.14 -12.21
N ALA A 243 -27.96 -6.39 -12.91
CA ALA A 243 -29.36 -6.72 -13.08
C ALA A 243 -29.64 -8.06 -13.83
N ARG A 244 -28.70 -8.56 -14.62
CA ARG A 244 -28.82 -9.86 -15.32
C ARG A 244 -28.41 -11.04 -14.43
N HIS A 245 -27.46 -10.87 -13.53
CA HIS A 245 -26.97 -11.93 -12.64
C HIS A 245 -27.87 -12.14 -11.42
N THR A 246 -28.54 -11.10 -10.94
CA THR A 246 -29.53 -11.21 -9.87
C THR A 246 -30.85 -11.89 -10.32
N ARG A 247 -31.11 -11.97 -11.65
CA ARG A 247 -32.31 -12.65 -12.20
C ARG A 247 -32.06 -14.11 -12.64
N GLY A 248 -30.84 -14.59 -12.57
CA GLY A 248 -30.45 -15.95 -13.02
C GLY A 248 -30.23 -16.97 -11.89
N VAL A 249 -30.54 -16.61 -10.64
CA VAL A 249 -30.51 -17.52 -9.48
C VAL A 249 -31.91 -17.58 -8.89
N LEU A 250 -32.81 -18.23 -9.62
CA LEU A 250 -34.08 -18.81 -9.15
C LEU A 250 -34.27 -20.15 -9.84
#